data_b87b3ec8c8610c53f99373701f7978bf
#
_entry.id   b87b3ec8c8610c53f99373701f7978bf
#
_cell.length_a   1.000
_cell.length_b   1.000
_cell.length_c   1.000
_cell.angle_alpha   90.00
_cell.angle_beta   90.00
_cell.angle_gamma   90.00
#
_symmetry.space_group_name_H-M   'P 1'
#
loop_
_entity.id
_entity.type
_entity.pdbx_description
1 polymer ?
#
loop_
_entity_poly.entity_id
_entity_poly.type
_entity_poly.pdbx_seq_one_letter_code
_entity_poly.pdbx_strand_id
1 'polypeptide(L)'
;MDIIPEKRVELEKIDINYATARRISLLGGEPFFDPKTFVILEKLIEHNNTDCFISIVTNGSIALPKSKLDLLSKFTDLNICISIDGTGPVFEYMRWPAKWDTLLDNINSFQKITKNISISYTISSLNIFYHQQTIDWFNTQGIRYNHNIVTNPNWLSLDSMPVELKQLLDNNEFAQPWLTITGNEISLDKYKENIYAQDRAKRIDIKDYLPEISNILT
;
A
#
# COMPACT_ATOMS: atom_id res chain seq x y z
N MET A 1 -6.21 14.92 -20.23
CA MET A 1 -5.35 13.75 -19.99
C MET A 1 -6.16 12.56 -20.44
N ASP A 2 -5.90 12.07 -21.64
CA ASP A 2 -6.63 10.96 -22.22
C ASP A 2 -6.30 9.70 -21.42
N ILE A 3 -7.30 9.17 -20.73
CA ILE A 3 -7.19 7.87 -20.06
C ILE A 3 -7.05 6.85 -21.19
N ILE A 4 -5.84 6.35 -21.41
CA ILE A 4 -5.62 5.18 -22.27
C ILE A 4 -6.42 4.06 -21.63
N PRO A 5 -7.45 3.51 -22.32
CA PRO A 5 -8.20 2.40 -21.76
C PRO A 5 -7.22 1.23 -21.58
N GLU A 6 -6.96 0.85 -20.32
CA GLU A 6 -6.21 -0.36 -20.04
C GLU A 6 -6.87 -1.51 -20.81
N LYS A 7 -6.15 -2.06 -21.79
CA LYS A 7 -6.56 -3.30 -22.44
C LYS A 7 -6.52 -4.38 -21.36
N ARG A 8 -7.65 -4.65 -20.73
CA ARG A 8 -7.80 -5.82 -19.86
C ARG A 8 -7.60 -7.06 -20.75
N VAL A 9 -6.46 -7.70 -20.58
CA VAL A 9 -6.22 -8.99 -21.21
C VAL A 9 -7.10 -10.01 -20.49
N GLU A 10 -7.97 -10.69 -21.23
CA GLU A 10 -8.77 -11.78 -20.69
C GLU A 10 -7.83 -12.92 -20.30
N LEU A 11 -8.01 -13.49 -19.10
CA LEU A 11 -7.12 -14.52 -18.56
C LEU A 11 -7.03 -15.74 -19.51
N GLU A 12 -8.12 -16.03 -20.23
CA GLU A 12 -8.19 -17.10 -21.22
C GLU A 12 -7.26 -16.88 -22.43
N LYS A 13 -6.82 -15.64 -22.65
CA LYS A 13 -5.89 -15.27 -23.73
C LYS A 13 -4.42 -15.29 -23.27
N ILE A 14 -4.16 -15.55 -21.98
CA ILE A 14 -2.81 -15.72 -21.46
C ILE A 14 -2.50 -17.21 -21.44
N ASP A 15 -1.58 -17.64 -22.29
CA ASP A 15 -1.09 -19.02 -22.29
C ASP A 15 -0.13 -19.23 -21.10
N ILE A 16 -0.67 -19.70 -19.98
CA ILE A 16 0.11 -20.04 -18.79
C ILE A 16 0.29 -21.54 -18.75
N ASN A 17 1.55 -21.99 -18.82
CA ASN A 17 1.85 -23.39 -18.54
C ASN A 17 1.88 -23.60 -17.01
N TYR A 18 0.73 -23.95 -16.44
CA TYR A 18 0.57 -24.13 -15.00
C TYR A 18 1.43 -25.26 -14.43
N ALA A 19 1.76 -26.28 -15.20
CA ALA A 19 2.58 -27.40 -14.75
C ALA A 19 4.05 -27.02 -14.56
N THR A 20 4.55 -26.01 -15.27
CA THR A 20 5.99 -25.65 -15.26
C THR A 20 6.24 -24.20 -14.84
N ALA A 21 5.21 -23.46 -14.51
CA ALA A 21 5.35 -22.09 -14.03
C ALA A 21 6.22 -22.06 -12.76
N ARG A 22 7.27 -21.25 -12.76
CA ARG A 22 8.19 -21.13 -11.60
C ARG A 22 7.83 -19.96 -10.69
N ARG A 23 7.18 -18.93 -11.24
CA ARG A 23 6.81 -17.73 -10.51
C ARG A 23 5.54 -17.12 -11.09
N ILE A 24 4.61 -16.75 -10.21
CA ILE A 24 3.43 -15.96 -10.54
C ILE A 24 3.36 -14.79 -9.58
N SER A 25 3.24 -13.58 -10.14
CA SER A 25 3.06 -12.35 -9.37
C SER A 25 1.67 -11.79 -9.64
N LEU A 26 0.87 -11.68 -8.59
CA LEU A 26 -0.50 -11.18 -8.63
C LEU A 26 -0.49 -9.74 -8.13
N LEU A 27 -0.66 -8.80 -9.07
CA LEU A 27 -0.53 -7.37 -8.88
C LEU A 27 -1.73 -6.65 -9.50
N GLY A 28 -1.94 -5.39 -9.08
CA GLY A 28 -2.94 -4.49 -9.65
C GLY A 28 -4.31 -4.63 -9.00
N GLY A 29 -5.05 -3.51 -8.88
CA GLY A 29 -6.31 -3.45 -8.16
C GLY A 29 -6.16 -4.01 -6.72
N GLU A 30 -7.02 -4.96 -6.38
CA GLU A 30 -6.90 -5.76 -5.16
C GLU A 30 -7.02 -7.25 -5.54
N PRO A 31 -5.91 -8.00 -5.53
CA PRO A 31 -5.92 -9.41 -5.97
C PRO A 31 -6.88 -10.30 -5.18
N PHE A 32 -7.07 -10.06 -3.90
CA PHE A 32 -7.99 -10.87 -3.09
C PHE A 32 -9.46 -10.56 -3.34
N PHE A 33 -9.75 -9.46 -4.02
CA PHE A 33 -11.10 -9.14 -4.51
C PHE A 33 -11.38 -9.74 -5.88
N ASP A 34 -10.33 -10.01 -6.69
CA ASP A 34 -10.49 -10.58 -8.03
C ASP A 34 -10.62 -12.11 -7.96
N PRO A 35 -11.77 -12.69 -8.38
CA PRO A 35 -11.93 -14.15 -8.42
C PRO A 35 -10.87 -14.87 -9.26
N LYS A 36 -10.31 -14.21 -10.27
CA LYS A 36 -9.28 -14.77 -11.15
C LYS A 36 -7.99 -15.15 -10.41
N THR A 37 -7.68 -14.44 -9.32
CA THR A 37 -6.58 -14.79 -8.43
C THR A 37 -6.69 -16.24 -7.97
N PHE A 38 -7.86 -16.62 -7.49
CA PHE A 38 -8.08 -17.98 -6.96
C PHE A 38 -8.19 -19.03 -8.06
N VAL A 39 -8.71 -18.67 -9.23
CA VAL A 39 -8.72 -19.56 -10.42
C VAL A 39 -7.28 -19.92 -10.81
N ILE A 40 -6.37 -18.96 -10.83
CA ILE A 40 -4.94 -19.21 -11.15
C ILE A 40 -4.33 -20.16 -10.13
N LEU A 41 -4.56 -19.93 -8.83
CA LEU A 41 -4.02 -20.74 -7.76
C LEU A 41 -4.59 -22.17 -7.78
N GLU A 42 -5.89 -22.33 -8.01
CA GLU A 42 -6.56 -23.61 -8.16
C GLU A 42 -5.97 -24.41 -9.34
N LYS A 43 -5.74 -23.78 -10.50
CA LYS A 43 -5.10 -24.43 -11.66
C LYS A 43 -3.67 -24.89 -11.37
N LEU A 44 -2.88 -24.11 -10.64
CA LEU A 44 -1.54 -24.55 -10.21
C LEU A 44 -1.61 -25.82 -9.36
N ILE A 45 -2.56 -25.89 -8.42
CA ILE A 45 -2.77 -27.06 -7.57
C ILE A 45 -3.24 -28.27 -8.39
N GLU A 46 -4.17 -28.09 -9.34
CA GLU A 46 -4.63 -29.13 -10.26
C GLU A 46 -3.48 -29.75 -11.08
N HIS A 47 -2.48 -28.95 -11.41
CA HIS A 47 -1.26 -29.39 -12.11
C HIS A 47 -0.13 -29.85 -11.19
N ASN A 48 -0.41 -30.04 -9.88
CA ASN A 48 0.55 -30.43 -8.85
C ASN A 48 1.78 -29.49 -8.76
N ASN A 49 1.59 -28.19 -9.05
CA ASN A 49 2.66 -27.19 -9.03
C ASN A 49 2.51 -26.24 -7.82
N THR A 50 2.60 -26.80 -6.61
CA THR A 50 2.53 -26.04 -5.36
C THR A 50 3.89 -25.44 -4.96
N ASP A 51 4.96 -25.77 -5.67
CA ASP A 51 6.31 -25.22 -5.48
C ASP A 51 6.56 -23.96 -6.32
N CYS A 52 5.58 -23.56 -7.15
CA CYS A 52 5.61 -22.28 -7.84
C CYS A 52 5.67 -21.13 -6.83
N PHE A 53 6.67 -20.24 -6.97
CA PHE A 53 6.74 -19.03 -6.16
C PHE A 53 5.54 -18.12 -6.45
N ILE A 54 4.72 -17.87 -5.44
CA ILE A 54 3.56 -16.98 -5.52
C ILE A 54 3.87 -15.68 -4.79
N SER A 55 3.75 -14.56 -5.48
CA SER A 55 3.86 -13.22 -4.88
C SER A 55 2.54 -12.47 -5.07
N ILE A 56 1.92 -12.06 -3.98
CA ILE A 56 0.65 -11.32 -3.97
C ILE A 56 0.87 -9.97 -3.32
N VAL A 57 0.52 -8.88 -4.03
CA VAL A 57 0.53 -7.53 -3.45
C VAL A 57 -0.91 -7.12 -3.17
N THR A 58 -1.21 -6.87 -1.91
CA THR A 58 -2.57 -6.55 -1.43
C THR A 58 -2.59 -5.27 -0.60
N ASN A 59 -3.73 -4.58 -0.57
CA ASN A 59 -3.96 -3.49 0.36
C ASN A 59 -4.30 -3.98 1.78
N GLY A 60 -4.45 -5.30 1.96
CA GLY A 60 -4.75 -5.92 3.24
C GLY A 60 -6.16 -5.66 3.78
N SER A 61 -7.06 -5.06 3.02
CA SER A 61 -8.41 -4.68 3.48
C SER A 61 -9.45 -5.81 3.39
N ILE A 62 -9.13 -6.90 2.69
CA ILE A 62 -10.06 -7.99 2.43
C ILE A 62 -9.83 -9.14 3.41
N ALA A 63 -10.82 -9.40 4.26
CA ALA A 63 -10.82 -10.59 5.10
C ALA A 63 -11.12 -11.85 4.27
N LEU A 64 -10.14 -12.74 4.18
CA LEU A 64 -10.30 -13.98 3.43
C LEU A 64 -11.03 -15.04 4.26
N PRO A 65 -12.01 -15.76 3.66
CA PRO A 65 -12.61 -16.90 4.31
C PRO A 65 -11.58 -18.04 4.49
N LYS A 66 -11.81 -18.90 5.48
CA LYS A 66 -10.90 -20.01 5.80
C LYS A 66 -10.53 -20.86 4.58
N SER A 67 -11.50 -21.15 3.69
CA SER A 67 -11.27 -21.94 2.49
C SER A 67 -10.21 -21.32 1.55
N LYS A 68 -10.14 -19.99 1.46
CA LYS A 68 -9.15 -19.28 0.64
C LYS A 68 -7.78 -19.23 1.34
N LEU A 69 -7.75 -19.10 2.67
CA LEU A 69 -6.51 -19.23 3.45
C LEU A 69 -5.95 -20.64 3.34
N ASP A 70 -6.80 -21.68 3.46
CA ASP A 70 -6.40 -23.08 3.31
C ASP A 70 -5.88 -23.38 1.87
N LEU A 71 -6.43 -22.71 0.86
CA LEU A 71 -5.92 -22.82 -0.51
C LEU A 71 -4.53 -22.19 -0.64
N LEU A 72 -4.32 -20.98 -0.11
CA LEU A 72 -3.03 -20.29 -0.12
C LEU A 72 -1.96 -21.08 0.63
N SER A 73 -2.32 -21.71 1.74
CA SER A 73 -1.38 -22.50 2.57
C SER A 73 -0.82 -23.75 1.89
N LYS A 74 -1.35 -24.14 0.73
CA LYS A 74 -0.82 -25.28 -0.06
C LYS A 74 0.47 -24.92 -0.79
N PHE A 75 0.78 -23.64 -0.97
CA PHE A 75 1.99 -23.21 -1.66
C PHE A 75 3.17 -23.13 -0.70
N THR A 76 4.26 -23.80 -1.05
CA THR A 76 5.47 -23.86 -0.21
C THR A 76 6.25 -22.56 -0.22
N ASP A 77 6.16 -21.78 -1.30
CA ASP A 77 6.84 -20.49 -1.48
C ASP A 77 5.82 -19.38 -1.80
N LEU A 78 5.12 -18.91 -0.75
CA LEU A 78 4.11 -17.86 -0.80
C LEU A 78 4.63 -16.59 -0.13
N ASN A 79 4.75 -15.50 -0.88
CA ASN A 79 5.01 -14.15 -0.35
C ASN A 79 3.73 -13.31 -0.43
N ILE A 80 3.36 -12.69 0.69
CA ILE A 80 2.28 -11.70 0.76
C ILE A 80 2.90 -10.35 1.09
N CYS A 81 2.86 -9.45 0.12
CA CYS A 81 3.33 -8.07 0.27
C CYS A 81 2.12 -7.16 0.56
N ILE A 82 2.11 -6.54 1.73
CA ILE A 82 0.99 -5.71 2.17
C ILE A 82 1.35 -4.23 2.03
N SER A 83 0.47 -3.47 1.40
CA SER A 83 0.67 -2.03 1.23
C SER A 83 0.22 -1.28 2.48
N ILE A 84 1.16 -0.72 3.26
CA ILE A 84 0.89 0.00 4.52
C ILE A 84 1.61 1.34 4.49
N ASP A 85 0.86 2.45 4.50
CA ASP A 85 1.42 3.81 4.37
C ASP A 85 1.32 4.61 5.68
N GLY A 86 1.23 3.94 6.81
CA GLY A 86 1.14 4.52 8.15
C GLY A 86 0.53 3.55 9.13
N THR A 87 0.29 3.97 10.35
CA THR A 87 -0.33 3.17 11.42
C THR A 87 -1.60 3.83 11.94
N GLY A 88 -2.58 3.04 12.41
CA GLY A 88 -3.82 3.57 13.00
C GLY A 88 -4.57 4.52 12.06
N PRO A 89 -4.91 5.74 12.56
CA PRO A 89 -5.62 6.75 11.78
C PRO A 89 -4.88 7.15 10.49
N VAL A 90 -3.54 7.22 10.53
CA VAL A 90 -2.73 7.55 9.34
C VAL A 90 -2.96 6.52 8.23
N PHE A 91 -2.94 5.23 8.55
CA PHE A 91 -3.26 4.18 7.59
C PHE A 91 -4.67 4.34 7.02
N GLU A 92 -5.65 4.59 7.88
CA GLU A 92 -7.06 4.73 7.47
C GLU A 92 -7.28 5.93 6.53
N TYR A 93 -6.57 7.03 6.74
CA TYR A 93 -6.61 8.18 5.83
C TYR A 93 -5.95 7.87 4.49
N MET A 94 -4.74 7.31 4.53
CA MET A 94 -3.96 7.03 3.33
C MET A 94 -4.60 5.94 2.45
N ARG A 95 -5.18 4.92 3.07
CA ARG A 95 -5.73 3.72 2.43
C ARG A 95 -7.26 3.63 2.50
N TRP A 96 -7.94 4.78 2.69
CA TRP A 96 -9.40 4.79 2.74
C TRP A 96 -10.04 3.96 1.60
N PRO A 97 -11.10 3.15 1.88
CA PRO A 97 -11.85 3.00 3.13
C PRO A 97 -11.34 1.88 4.05
N ALA A 98 -10.10 1.42 3.90
CA ALA A 98 -9.55 0.35 4.74
C ALA A 98 -9.55 0.74 6.23
N LYS A 99 -9.69 -0.28 7.10
CA LYS A 99 -9.68 -0.13 8.55
C LYS A 99 -8.45 -0.78 9.16
N TRP A 100 -7.84 -0.09 10.13
CA TRP A 100 -6.61 -0.54 10.76
C TRP A 100 -6.78 -1.89 11.47
N ASP A 101 -7.86 -2.05 12.25
CA ASP A 101 -8.12 -3.31 12.95
C ASP A 101 -8.32 -4.48 11.98
N THR A 102 -9.02 -4.25 10.87
CA THR A 102 -9.18 -5.28 9.81
C THR A 102 -7.83 -5.67 9.21
N LEU A 103 -6.94 -4.70 8.98
CA LEU A 103 -5.59 -4.98 8.50
C LEU A 103 -4.81 -5.86 9.49
N LEU A 104 -4.86 -5.54 10.80
CA LEU A 104 -4.18 -6.32 11.83
C LEU A 104 -4.68 -7.77 11.88
N ASP A 105 -5.98 -7.97 11.82
CA ASP A 105 -6.59 -9.31 11.77
C ASP A 105 -6.16 -10.09 10.52
N ASN A 106 -6.07 -9.42 9.39
CA ASN A 106 -5.60 -10.03 8.15
C ASN A 106 -4.12 -10.38 8.21
N ILE A 107 -3.25 -9.52 8.76
CA ILE A 107 -1.84 -9.83 9.00
C ILE A 107 -1.70 -11.08 9.87
N ASN A 108 -2.44 -11.14 10.99
CA ASN A 108 -2.45 -12.31 11.87
C ASN A 108 -2.89 -13.59 11.14
N SER A 109 -3.84 -13.48 10.23
CA SER A 109 -4.33 -14.60 9.42
C SER A 109 -3.29 -15.05 8.40
N PHE A 110 -2.61 -14.12 7.74
CA PHE A 110 -1.54 -14.41 6.78
C PHE A 110 -0.31 -15.03 7.46
N GLN A 111 0.06 -14.56 8.65
CA GLN A 111 1.18 -15.14 9.42
C GLN A 111 0.98 -16.62 9.80
N LYS A 112 -0.28 -17.10 9.84
CA LYS A 112 -0.59 -18.52 10.07
C LYS A 112 -0.34 -19.40 8.85
N ILE A 113 -0.32 -18.84 7.65
CA ILE A 113 -0.19 -19.58 6.39
C ILE A 113 1.16 -19.39 5.69
N THR A 114 1.86 -18.30 5.98
CA THR A 114 3.23 -18.06 5.48
C THR A 114 4.05 -17.23 6.46
N LYS A 115 5.36 -17.48 6.50
CA LYS A 115 6.32 -16.64 7.21
C LYS A 115 6.92 -15.55 6.31
N ASN A 116 6.63 -15.59 5.02
CA ASN A 116 7.17 -14.65 4.05
C ASN A 116 6.18 -13.52 3.79
N ILE A 117 6.03 -12.66 4.81
CA ILE A 117 5.26 -11.43 4.73
C ILE A 117 6.22 -10.26 4.58
N SER A 118 5.88 -9.31 3.73
CA SER A 118 6.60 -8.05 3.54
C SER A 118 5.64 -6.88 3.45
N ILE A 119 6.16 -5.68 3.69
CA ILE A 119 5.41 -4.44 3.61
C ILE A 119 5.95 -3.61 2.45
N SER A 120 5.05 -3.07 1.64
CA SER A 120 5.32 -1.97 0.71
C SER A 120 4.84 -0.68 1.34
N TYR A 121 5.77 0.21 1.69
CA TYR A 121 5.51 1.49 2.33
C TYR A 121 5.73 2.62 1.33
N THR A 122 4.71 3.44 1.10
CA THR A 122 4.81 4.59 0.20
C THR A 122 4.81 5.88 1.01
N ILE A 123 5.88 6.65 0.89
CA ILE A 123 6.10 7.90 1.63
C ILE A 123 5.68 9.08 0.77
N SER A 124 4.93 10.00 1.37
CA SER A 124 4.39 11.19 0.74
C SER A 124 4.42 12.38 1.70
N SER A 125 4.08 13.56 1.21
CA SER A 125 3.91 14.77 2.02
C SER A 125 2.88 14.63 3.15
N LEU A 126 1.96 13.66 3.06
CA LEU A 126 0.92 13.44 4.06
C LEU A 126 1.37 12.54 5.22
N ASN A 127 2.22 11.55 4.97
CA ASN A 127 2.60 10.58 6.01
C ASN A 127 4.03 10.69 6.51
N ILE A 128 4.83 11.59 5.95
CA ILE A 128 6.23 11.81 6.36
C ILE A 128 6.34 12.20 7.85
N PHE A 129 5.39 12.94 8.39
CA PHE A 129 5.33 13.35 9.79
C PHE A 129 5.21 12.17 10.75
N TYR A 130 4.69 11.05 10.27
CA TYR A 130 4.45 9.80 11.02
C TYR A 130 5.44 8.70 10.63
N HIS A 131 6.50 9.07 9.89
CA HIS A 131 7.47 8.11 9.36
C HIS A 131 8.11 7.27 10.47
N GLN A 132 8.66 7.92 11.50
CA GLN A 132 9.34 7.21 12.59
C GLN A 132 8.40 6.26 13.33
N GLN A 133 7.20 6.73 13.68
CA GLN A 133 6.16 5.88 14.29
C GLN A 133 5.84 4.65 13.44
N THR A 134 5.76 4.84 12.13
CA THR A 134 5.45 3.75 11.18
C THR A 134 6.58 2.73 11.13
N ILE A 135 7.84 3.19 11.06
CA ILE A 135 9.02 2.31 11.04
C ILE A 135 9.17 1.55 12.37
N ASP A 136 8.96 2.21 13.49
CA ASP A 136 9.01 1.59 14.81
C ASP A 136 7.98 0.46 14.93
N TRP A 137 6.78 0.68 14.39
CA TRP A 137 5.76 -0.35 14.34
C TRP A 137 6.19 -1.53 13.45
N PHE A 138 6.73 -1.30 12.24
CA PHE A 138 7.23 -2.37 11.37
C PHE A 138 8.30 -3.21 12.07
N ASN A 139 9.24 -2.55 12.75
CA ASN A 139 10.30 -3.21 13.51
C ASN A 139 9.73 -4.03 14.67
N THR A 140 8.73 -3.51 15.38
CA THR A 140 8.06 -4.22 16.48
C THR A 140 7.35 -5.48 15.99
N GLN A 141 6.76 -5.43 14.79
CA GLN A 141 6.14 -6.59 14.17
C GLN A 141 7.15 -7.59 13.58
N GLY A 142 8.42 -7.22 13.47
CA GLY A 142 9.45 -8.05 12.85
C GLY A 142 9.20 -8.31 11.36
N ILE A 143 8.43 -7.45 10.68
CA ILE A 143 8.07 -7.62 9.26
C ILE A 143 9.04 -6.80 8.40
N ARG A 144 9.62 -7.43 7.38
CA ARG A 144 10.48 -6.74 6.41
C ARG A 144 9.66 -5.75 5.60
N TYR A 145 10.23 -4.59 5.30
CA TYR A 145 9.56 -3.58 4.48
C TYR A 145 10.51 -3.00 3.41
N ASN A 146 9.90 -2.54 2.33
CA ASN A 146 10.53 -1.67 1.35
C ASN A 146 9.75 -0.35 1.34
N HIS A 147 10.44 0.76 1.10
CA HIS A 147 9.76 2.04 0.92
C HIS A 147 9.97 2.58 -0.48
N ASN A 148 8.97 3.30 -0.96
CA ASN A 148 8.97 4.09 -2.17
C ASN A 148 8.58 5.53 -1.81
N ILE A 149 9.05 6.49 -2.59
CA ILE A 149 8.70 7.90 -2.39
C ILE A 149 7.79 8.33 -3.53
N VAL A 150 6.69 9.00 -3.18
CA VAL A 150 5.76 9.52 -4.17
C VAL A 150 6.41 10.65 -4.96
N THR A 151 6.33 10.56 -6.28
CA THR A 151 6.73 11.62 -7.22
C THR A 151 5.54 12.17 -8.00
N ASN A 152 4.45 11.43 -8.09
CA ASN A 152 3.22 11.81 -8.78
C ASN A 152 1.99 11.26 -8.03
N PRO A 153 0.95 12.07 -7.77
CA PRO A 153 0.83 13.49 -8.16
C PRO A 153 1.79 14.39 -7.39
N ASN A 154 2.22 15.48 -8.02
CA ASN A 154 3.23 16.38 -7.50
C ASN A 154 2.95 16.90 -6.08
N TRP A 155 1.70 17.20 -5.75
CA TRP A 155 1.32 17.71 -4.44
C TRP A 155 1.53 16.71 -3.28
N LEU A 156 1.72 15.43 -3.59
CA LEU A 156 2.08 14.38 -2.62
C LEU A 156 3.59 14.14 -2.54
N SER A 157 4.38 14.73 -3.44
CA SER A 157 5.83 14.57 -3.42
C SER A 157 6.46 15.39 -2.31
N LEU A 158 7.56 14.89 -1.74
CA LEU A 158 8.26 15.55 -0.64
C LEU A 158 8.99 16.82 -1.10
N ASP A 159 9.55 16.83 -2.31
CA ASP A 159 10.25 18.00 -2.87
C ASP A 159 9.30 19.16 -3.20
N SER A 160 8.04 18.85 -3.51
CA SER A 160 7.01 19.86 -3.82
C SER A 160 6.16 20.29 -2.62
N MET A 161 6.48 19.78 -1.45
CA MET A 161 5.77 20.14 -0.20
C MET A 161 5.85 21.65 0.07
N PRO A 162 4.77 22.30 0.55
CA PRO A 162 4.80 23.70 0.99
C PRO A 162 5.92 23.98 1.98
N VAL A 163 6.52 25.17 1.90
CA VAL A 163 7.63 25.59 2.75
C VAL A 163 7.24 25.51 4.22
N GLU A 164 6.03 25.88 4.55
CA GLU A 164 5.48 25.86 5.92
C GLU A 164 5.49 24.44 6.52
N LEU A 165 5.22 23.43 5.68
CA LEU A 165 5.26 22.01 6.08
C LEU A 165 6.69 21.51 6.17
N LYS A 166 7.58 21.92 5.25
CA LYS A 166 9.00 21.56 5.28
C LYS A 166 9.67 22.02 6.58
N GLN A 167 9.36 23.26 7.03
CA GLN A 167 9.91 23.82 8.28
C GLN A 167 9.59 22.99 9.52
N LEU A 168 8.46 22.29 9.56
CA LEU A 168 8.11 21.41 10.69
C LEU A 168 8.93 20.10 10.71
N LEU A 169 9.58 19.78 9.61
CA LEU A 169 10.40 18.59 9.47
C LEU A 169 11.91 18.84 9.64
N ASP A 170 12.32 20.04 10.07
CA ASP A 170 13.73 20.43 10.17
C ASP A 170 14.59 19.44 10.97
N ASN A 171 14.00 18.75 11.95
CA ASN A 171 14.68 17.73 12.76
C ASN A 171 14.43 16.29 12.27
N ASN A 172 13.78 16.11 11.11
CA ASN A 172 13.52 14.79 10.55
C ASN A 172 14.68 14.37 9.65
N GLU A 173 15.60 13.55 10.16
CA GLU A 173 16.78 13.09 9.42
C GLU A 173 16.43 12.40 8.09
N PHE A 174 15.36 11.63 8.05
CA PHE A 174 14.92 10.95 6.84
C PHE A 174 14.47 11.94 5.78
N ALA A 175 13.77 13.02 6.16
CA ALA A 175 13.22 14.01 5.22
C ALA A 175 14.30 14.99 4.69
N GLN A 176 15.43 15.15 5.35
CA GLN A 176 16.47 16.15 5.03
C GLN A 176 16.84 16.24 3.54
N PRO A 177 17.04 15.14 2.78
CA PRO A 177 17.40 15.23 1.38
C PRO A 177 16.38 15.97 0.52
N TRP A 178 15.09 15.94 0.89
CA TRP A 178 14.00 16.61 0.15
C TRP A 178 13.71 18.01 0.68
N LEU A 179 14.02 18.29 1.96
CA LEU A 179 13.82 19.62 2.55
C LEU A 179 14.74 20.67 1.95
N THR A 180 15.92 20.25 1.47
CA THR A 180 16.91 21.12 0.81
C THR A 180 16.59 21.42 -0.65
N ILE A 181 15.68 20.67 -1.29
CA ILE A 181 15.22 20.95 -2.64
C ILE A 181 14.30 22.16 -2.61
N THR A 182 14.64 23.21 -3.37
CA THR A 182 13.86 24.46 -3.45
C THR A 182 13.44 24.74 -4.88
N GLY A 183 12.35 25.52 -5.03
CA GLY A 183 11.84 25.95 -6.34
C GLY A 183 10.81 24.99 -6.96
N ASN A 184 10.49 23.88 -6.31
CA ASN A 184 9.46 22.94 -6.73
C ASN A 184 8.19 23.01 -5.84
N GLU A 185 8.23 23.79 -4.76
CA GLU A 185 7.16 23.86 -3.78
C GLU A 185 5.88 24.40 -4.40
N ILE A 186 4.78 23.77 -4.02
CA ILE A 186 3.45 24.32 -4.29
C ILE A 186 3.05 25.25 -3.14
N SER A 187 2.18 26.21 -3.42
CA SER A 187 1.66 27.08 -2.36
C SER A 187 0.82 26.28 -1.35
N LEU A 188 0.82 26.74 -0.10
CA LEU A 188 -0.01 26.15 0.95
C LEU A 188 -1.49 26.11 0.55
N ASP A 189 -2.01 27.16 -0.09
CA ASP A 189 -3.40 27.21 -0.56
C ASP A 189 -3.69 26.10 -1.58
N LYS A 190 -2.76 25.88 -2.53
CA LYS A 190 -2.92 24.80 -3.50
C LYS A 190 -2.86 23.41 -2.86
N TYR A 191 -2.03 23.25 -1.85
CA TYR A 191 -1.95 22.02 -1.07
C TYR A 191 -3.28 21.77 -0.32
N LYS A 192 -3.82 22.80 0.37
CA LYS A 192 -5.14 22.77 1.01
C LYS A 192 -6.25 22.38 0.05
N GLU A 193 -6.31 22.99 -1.14
CA GLU A 193 -7.30 22.67 -2.17
C GLU A 193 -7.31 21.17 -2.52
N ASN A 194 -6.11 20.58 -2.71
CA ASN A 194 -6.00 19.17 -3.05
C ASN A 194 -6.47 18.26 -1.91
N ILE A 195 -6.09 18.57 -0.66
CA ILE A 195 -6.54 17.84 0.54
C ILE A 195 -8.05 17.90 0.66
N TYR A 196 -8.63 19.10 0.63
CA TYR A 196 -10.07 19.26 0.78
C TYR A 196 -10.87 18.65 -0.38
N ALA A 197 -10.29 18.60 -1.59
CA ALA A 197 -10.90 17.87 -2.70
C ALA A 197 -10.91 16.35 -2.43
N GLN A 198 -9.81 15.82 -1.89
CA GLN A 198 -9.71 14.42 -1.51
C GLN A 198 -10.67 14.06 -0.36
N ASP A 199 -10.72 14.89 0.67
CA ASP A 199 -11.60 14.71 1.83
C ASP A 199 -13.08 14.70 1.41
N ARG A 200 -13.48 15.66 0.56
CA ARG A 200 -14.85 15.67 0.00
C ARG A 200 -15.15 14.39 -0.78
N ALA A 201 -14.23 13.91 -1.60
CA ALA A 201 -14.42 12.69 -2.39
C ALA A 201 -14.56 11.45 -1.50
N LYS A 202 -13.79 11.39 -0.43
CA LYS A 202 -13.82 10.30 0.57
C LYS A 202 -14.90 10.47 1.64
N ARG A 203 -15.49 11.67 1.78
CA ARG A 203 -16.43 12.05 2.87
C ARG A 203 -15.81 11.90 4.27
N ILE A 204 -14.59 12.35 4.41
CA ILE A 204 -13.82 12.37 5.67
C ILE A 204 -13.25 13.77 5.88
N ASP A 205 -12.60 14.00 7.02
CA ASP A 205 -11.92 15.25 7.36
C ASP A 205 -10.50 14.88 7.86
N ILE A 206 -9.48 15.45 7.24
CA ILE A 206 -8.06 15.20 7.60
C ILE A 206 -7.78 15.40 9.09
N LYS A 207 -8.50 16.33 9.75
CA LYS A 207 -8.31 16.61 11.18
C LYS A 207 -8.53 15.39 12.08
N ASP A 208 -9.39 14.46 11.67
CA ASP A 208 -9.71 13.27 12.44
C ASP A 208 -8.62 12.18 12.32
N TYR A 209 -7.67 12.36 11.39
CA TYR A 209 -6.67 11.36 11.02
C TYR A 209 -5.22 11.86 11.13
N LEU A 210 -4.95 13.08 10.68
CA LEU A 210 -3.62 13.67 10.53
C LEU A 210 -3.55 15.04 11.22
N PRO A 211 -3.62 15.10 12.56
CA PRO A 211 -3.70 16.36 13.30
C PRO A 211 -2.49 17.28 13.08
N GLU A 212 -1.27 16.74 12.90
CA GLU A 212 -0.07 17.53 12.68
C GLU A 212 -0.17 18.37 11.40
N ILE A 213 -0.74 17.80 10.34
CA ILE A 213 -0.96 18.52 9.08
C ILE A 213 -2.16 19.45 9.22
N SER A 214 -3.25 18.97 9.81
CA SER A 214 -4.48 19.76 9.97
C SER A 214 -4.27 21.08 10.68
N ASN A 215 -3.40 21.11 11.70
CA ASN A 215 -3.08 22.33 12.44
C ASN A 215 -2.44 23.45 11.60
N ILE A 216 -1.84 23.08 10.44
CA ILE A 216 -1.23 24.04 9.52
C ILE A 216 -2.23 24.50 8.46
N LEU A 217 -3.24 23.67 8.22
CA LEU A 217 -4.28 23.99 7.23
C LEU A 217 -5.34 24.96 7.77
N THR A 218 -5.41 25.18 9.07
CA THR A 218 -6.28 26.18 9.69
C THR A 218 -5.65 27.55 9.61
#